data_97c9e848334447e2fd400178c473bd42
#
_entry.id   97c9e848334447e2fd400178c473bd42
#
_cell.length_a   1.000
_cell.length_b   1.000
_cell.length_c   1.000
_cell.angle_alpha   90.00
_cell.angle_beta   90.00
_cell.angle_gamma   90.00
#
_symmetry.space_group_name_H-M   'P 1'
#
loop_
_entity.id
_entity.type
_entity.pdbx_description
1 polymer ?
#
loop_
_entity_poly.entity_id
_entity_poly.type
_entity_poly.pdbx_seq_one_letter_code
_entity_poly.pdbx_strand_id
1 'polypeptide(L)'
;MRTRFGPDDEDAFIETRDSLLESYRSAIEGSDDAPDGFVASMMLEYKWAYGDGHLTEWRRADIEDLMLGFFPSKVTLEDEDLLRVAPEIADFLGFLARRELLSGDPLPHLQAAATELAPELVDAMTDPANQSMASGLVDQMRAEGVELTDEADVQRWIDDFNARPFEERDELLGGPDTRPPALP
;
A
#
# COMPACT_ATOMS: atom_id res chain seq x y z
N MET A 1 -15.91 7.84 18.93
CA MET A 1 -15.54 6.78 17.96
C MET A 1 -14.36 6.01 18.55
N ARG A 2 -14.39 4.68 18.50
CA ARG A 2 -13.23 3.85 18.88
C ARG A 2 -12.17 3.97 17.78
N THR A 3 -10.90 4.17 18.16
CA THR A 3 -9.79 4.34 17.21
C THR A 3 -8.63 3.38 17.44
N ARG A 4 -8.77 2.47 18.43
CA ARG A 4 -7.78 1.44 18.76
C ARG A 4 -8.40 0.06 18.67
N PHE A 5 -7.74 -0.82 17.92
CA PHE A 5 -8.20 -2.18 17.62
C PHE A 5 -7.06 -3.19 17.83
N GLY A 6 -7.40 -4.34 18.41
CA GLY A 6 -6.51 -5.49 18.50
C GLY A 6 -6.75 -6.48 17.34
N PRO A 7 -5.97 -7.57 17.28
CA PRO A 7 -6.11 -8.58 16.23
C PRO A 7 -7.50 -9.27 16.17
N ASP A 8 -8.17 -9.35 17.32
CA ASP A 8 -9.48 -9.99 17.45
C ASP A 8 -10.65 -9.03 17.18
N ASP A 9 -10.37 -7.77 16.86
CA ASP A 9 -11.38 -6.72 16.67
C ASP A 9 -11.71 -6.46 15.19
N GLU A 10 -11.53 -7.42 14.28
CA GLU A 10 -11.64 -7.25 12.82
C GLU A 10 -12.96 -6.62 12.38
N ASP A 11 -14.11 -7.14 12.84
CA ASP A 11 -15.43 -6.61 12.47
C ASP A 11 -15.59 -5.14 12.88
N ALA A 12 -15.14 -4.79 14.10
CA ALA A 12 -15.22 -3.43 14.63
C ALA A 12 -14.22 -2.48 13.93
N PHE A 13 -13.07 -3.00 13.51
CA PHE A 13 -12.11 -2.28 12.67
C PHE A 13 -12.73 -1.95 11.31
N ILE A 14 -13.29 -2.95 10.61
CA ILE A 14 -13.92 -2.78 9.30
C ILE A 14 -15.02 -1.71 9.35
N GLU A 15 -15.93 -1.79 10.33
CA GLU A 15 -16.99 -0.79 10.51
C GLU A 15 -16.45 0.63 10.68
N THR A 16 -15.40 0.77 11.52
CA THR A 16 -14.79 2.08 11.80
C THR A 16 -14.01 2.60 10.58
N ARG A 17 -13.24 1.74 9.91
CA ARG A 17 -12.51 2.06 8.69
C ARG A 17 -13.47 2.60 7.63
N ASP A 18 -14.54 1.85 7.34
CA ASP A 18 -15.50 2.20 6.30
C ASP A 18 -16.22 3.52 6.61
N SER A 19 -16.59 3.75 7.88
CA SER A 19 -17.17 5.02 8.33
C SER A 19 -16.20 6.20 8.18
N LEU A 20 -14.90 6.01 8.49
CA LEU A 20 -13.87 7.04 8.29
C LEU A 20 -13.66 7.34 6.81
N LEU A 21 -13.58 6.32 5.97
CA LEU A 21 -13.40 6.48 4.52
C LEU A 21 -14.60 7.16 3.87
N GLU A 22 -15.83 6.83 4.25
CA GLU A 22 -17.03 7.51 3.77
C GLU A 22 -17.03 8.99 4.18
N SER A 23 -16.66 9.27 5.44
CA SER A 23 -16.55 10.66 5.92
C SER A 23 -15.43 11.43 5.21
N TYR A 24 -14.31 10.77 4.87
CA TYR A 24 -13.21 11.35 4.12
C TYR A 24 -13.63 11.67 2.68
N ARG A 25 -14.20 10.70 1.95
CA ARG A 25 -14.70 10.90 0.59
C ARG A 25 -15.71 12.03 0.52
N SER A 26 -16.67 12.08 1.46
CA SER A 26 -17.66 13.17 1.53
C SER A 26 -17.01 14.54 1.80
N ALA A 27 -15.87 14.58 2.51
CA ALA A 27 -15.18 15.84 2.81
C ALA A 27 -14.35 16.38 1.64
N ILE A 28 -13.99 15.53 0.66
CA ILE A 28 -13.22 15.90 -0.54
C ILE A 28 -14.08 15.92 -1.80
N GLU A 29 -15.37 15.56 -1.70
CA GLU A 29 -16.32 15.56 -2.81
C GLU A 29 -16.42 16.95 -3.45
N GLY A 30 -16.35 17.00 -4.79
CA GLY A 30 -16.43 18.25 -5.56
C GLY A 30 -15.09 18.79 -6.05
N SER A 31 -13.98 18.12 -5.78
CA SER A 31 -12.70 18.36 -6.47
C SER A 31 -12.59 17.45 -7.70
N ASP A 32 -12.21 18.00 -8.85
CA ASP A 32 -12.02 17.23 -10.10
C ASP A 32 -10.88 16.20 -9.97
N ASP A 33 -9.94 16.40 -9.03
CA ASP A 33 -8.82 15.51 -8.68
C ASP A 33 -8.99 14.86 -7.31
N ALA A 34 -10.24 14.66 -6.84
CA ALA A 34 -10.47 14.05 -5.54
C ALA A 34 -9.91 12.62 -5.50
N PRO A 35 -9.11 12.26 -4.45
CA PRO A 35 -8.64 10.90 -4.28
C PRO A 35 -9.83 9.95 -4.08
N ASP A 36 -9.70 8.72 -4.57
CA ASP A 36 -10.74 7.69 -4.41
C ASP A 36 -10.80 7.10 -2.98
N GLY A 37 -9.81 7.43 -2.15
CA GLY A 37 -9.66 6.94 -0.78
C GLY A 37 -8.89 5.63 -0.67
N PHE A 38 -8.25 5.18 -1.76
CA PHE A 38 -7.42 3.97 -1.75
C PHE A 38 -6.24 4.11 -0.79
N VAL A 39 -5.45 5.18 -0.90
CA VAL A 39 -4.31 5.44 -0.02
C VAL A 39 -4.75 5.55 1.44
N ALA A 40 -5.85 6.25 1.73
CA ALA A 40 -6.42 6.33 3.07
C ALA A 40 -6.82 4.95 3.62
N SER A 41 -7.37 4.08 2.77
CA SER A 41 -7.68 2.69 3.13
C SER A 41 -6.43 1.91 3.49
N MET A 42 -5.37 2.02 2.69
CA MET A 42 -4.08 1.38 2.94
C MET A 42 -3.41 1.88 4.23
N MET A 43 -3.51 3.17 4.53
CA MET A 43 -3.04 3.75 5.79
C MET A 43 -3.74 3.12 7.01
N LEU A 44 -5.05 2.97 6.96
CA LEU A 44 -5.83 2.39 8.06
C LEU A 44 -5.55 0.89 8.20
N GLU A 45 -5.42 0.16 7.08
CA GLU A 45 -5.04 -1.25 7.05
C GLU A 45 -3.65 -1.48 7.64
N TYR A 46 -2.67 -0.65 7.23
CA TYR A 46 -1.32 -0.66 7.80
C TYR A 46 -1.35 -0.50 9.33
N LYS A 47 -2.04 0.51 9.84
CA LYS A 47 -2.12 0.77 11.28
C LYS A 47 -2.73 -0.38 12.06
N TRP A 48 -3.74 -1.06 11.49
CA TRP A 48 -4.39 -2.19 12.14
C TRP A 48 -3.57 -3.48 12.04
N ALA A 49 -3.13 -3.86 10.83
CA ALA A 49 -2.57 -5.19 10.58
C ALA A 49 -1.04 -5.27 10.83
N TYR A 50 -0.32 -4.14 10.69
CA TYR A 50 1.15 -4.09 10.77
C TYR A 50 1.65 -3.10 11.83
N GLY A 51 0.82 -2.16 12.27
CA GLY A 51 1.16 -1.15 13.26
C GLY A 51 0.66 -1.51 14.66
N ASP A 52 0.34 -0.45 15.42
CA ASP A 52 -0.06 -0.54 16.83
C ASP A 52 -1.59 -0.62 17.04
N GLY A 53 -2.37 -0.68 15.96
CA GLY A 53 -3.82 -0.69 15.96
C GLY A 53 -4.48 0.66 16.27
N HIS A 54 -3.71 1.75 16.40
CA HIS A 54 -4.21 3.10 16.62
C HIS A 54 -4.42 3.85 15.32
N LEU A 55 -5.60 3.80 14.74
CA LEU A 55 -5.91 4.32 13.40
C LEU A 55 -5.67 5.83 13.22
N THR A 56 -5.65 6.57 14.30
CA THR A 56 -5.56 8.05 14.30
C THR A 56 -4.31 8.59 15.01
N GLU A 57 -3.46 7.73 15.56
CA GLU A 57 -2.17 8.10 16.12
C GLU A 57 -1.08 7.85 15.08
N TRP A 58 -0.46 8.93 14.60
CA TRP A 58 0.55 8.89 13.55
C TRP A 58 1.84 9.54 14.00
N ARG A 59 2.95 8.89 13.72
CA ARG A 59 4.31 9.39 13.95
C ARG A 59 5.09 9.36 12.64
N ARG A 60 6.18 10.13 12.57
CA ARG A 60 7.08 10.10 11.41
C ARG A 60 7.52 8.67 11.06
N ALA A 61 7.85 7.86 12.07
CA ALA A 61 8.24 6.46 11.86
C ALA A 61 7.13 5.62 11.20
N ASP A 62 5.85 5.86 11.54
CA ASP A 62 4.74 5.18 10.90
C ASP A 62 4.63 5.54 9.40
N ILE A 63 4.91 6.81 9.04
CA ILE A 63 4.93 7.26 7.64
C ILE A 63 6.09 6.61 6.87
N GLU A 64 7.26 6.52 7.49
CA GLU A 64 8.44 5.87 6.91
C GLU A 64 8.19 4.38 6.68
N ASP A 65 7.72 3.64 7.69
CA ASP A 65 7.40 2.22 7.58
C ASP A 65 6.27 1.95 6.56
N LEU A 66 5.25 2.83 6.52
CA LEU A 66 4.18 2.75 5.53
C LEU A 66 4.71 2.91 4.11
N MET A 67 5.49 3.97 3.85
CA MET A 67 5.93 4.33 2.50
C MET A 67 7.06 3.44 1.99
N LEU A 68 8.04 3.09 2.82
CA LEU A 68 9.24 2.37 2.38
C LEU A 68 9.19 0.87 2.68
N GLY A 69 8.26 0.42 3.53
CA GLY A 69 8.09 -0.99 3.87
C GLY A 69 6.79 -1.58 3.34
N PHE A 70 5.66 -1.03 3.78
CA PHE A 70 4.34 -1.60 3.47
C PHE A 70 3.95 -1.44 2.00
N PHE A 71 4.00 -0.21 1.45
CA PHE A 71 3.62 0.00 0.04
C PHE A 71 4.43 -0.87 -0.91
N PRO A 72 5.78 -0.88 -0.90
CA PRO A 72 6.56 -1.68 -1.84
C PRO A 72 6.31 -3.19 -1.72
N SER A 73 5.99 -3.68 -0.52
CA SER A 73 5.81 -5.12 -0.28
C SER A 73 4.37 -5.63 -0.45
N LYS A 74 3.36 -4.74 -0.45
CA LYS A 74 1.93 -5.14 -0.38
C LYS A 74 1.05 -4.51 -1.45
N VAL A 75 1.50 -3.45 -2.10
CA VAL A 75 0.68 -2.67 -3.01
C VAL A 75 1.31 -2.64 -4.39
N THR A 76 0.52 -2.87 -5.42
CA THR A 76 0.93 -2.65 -6.82
C THR A 76 0.22 -1.41 -7.32
N LEU A 77 0.98 -0.43 -7.81
CA LEU A 77 0.48 0.84 -8.35
C LEU A 77 1.03 1.05 -9.77
N GLU A 78 0.27 1.78 -10.58
CA GLU A 78 0.77 2.33 -11.82
C GLU A 78 1.58 3.61 -11.55
N ASP A 79 2.47 3.98 -12.48
CA ASP A 79 3.37 5.12 -12.30
C ASP A 79 2.62 6.43 -11.97
N GLU A 80 1.44 6.64 -12.56
CA GLU A 80 0.61 7.83 -12.33
C GLU A 80 0.06 7.87 -10.91
N ASP A 81 -0.37 6.72 -10.38
CA ASP A 81 -0.92 6.61 -9.03
C ASP A 81 0.16 6.70 -7.97
N LEU A 82 1.37 6.20 -8.27
CA LEU A 82 2.51 6.25 -7.38
C LEU A 82 2.87 7.70 -6.99
N LEU A 83 2.79 8.64 -7.92
CA LEU A 83 3.05 10.05 -7.66
C LEU A 83 2.01 10.72 -6.77
N ARG A 84 0.83 10.10 -6.63
CA ARG A 84 -0.29 10.61 -5.81
C ARG A 84 -0.22 10.13 -4.35
N VAL A 85 0.52 9.08 -4.05
CA VAL A 85 0.56 8.46 -2.71
C VAL A 85 0.92 9.49 -1.63
N ALA A 86 2.04 10.20 -1.77
CA ALA A 86 2.48 11.16 -0.76
C ALA A 86 1.51 12.34 -0.57
N PRO A 87 0.98 12.99 -1.63
CA PRO A 87 -0.10 13.97 -1.50
C PRO A 87 -1.34 13.41 -0.80
N GLU A 88 -1.79 12.21 -1.12
CA GLU A 88 -2.99 11.62 -0.53
C GLU A 88 -2.79 11.24 0.94
N ILE A 89 -1.59 10.79 1.34
CA ILE A 89 -1.22 10.63 2.76
C ILE A 89 -1.37 11.97 3.49
N ALA A 90 -0.81 13.04 2.93
CA ALA A 90 -0.87 14.38 3.51
C ALA A 90 -2.31 14.90 3.64
N ASP A 91 -3.16 14.63 2.65
CA ASP A 91 -4.57 15.03 2.64
C ASP A 91 -5.40 14.26 3.68
N PHE A 92 -5.20 12.96 3.79
CA PHE A 92 -5.90 12.14 4.79
C PHE A 92 -5.50 12.54 6.22
N LEU A 93 -4.21 12.77 6.49
CA LEU A 93 -3.75 13.29 7.77
C LEU A 93 -4.36 14.67 8.07
N GLY A 94 -4.45 15.53 7.05
CA GLY A 94 -5.14 16.82 7.15
C GLY A 94 -6.63 16.67 7.47
N PHE A 95 -7.30 15.66 6.90
CA PHE A 95 -8.69 15.34 7.24
C PHE A 95 -8.83 14.90 8.70
N LEU A 96 -7.97 13.99 9.19
CA LEU A 96 -7.98 13.55 10.58
C LEU A 96 -7.77 14.74 11.54
N ALA A 97 -6.86 15.66 11.20
CA ALA A 97 -6.59 16.84 12.00
C ALA A 97 -7.80 17.80 12.04
N ARG A 98 -8.45 18.07 10.89
CA ARG A 98 -9.66 18.90 10.83
C ARG A 98 -10.83 18.33 11.63
N ARG A 99 -10.85 17.00 11.81
CA ARG A 99 -11.87 16.28 12.62
C ARG A 99 -11.46 16.16 14.09
N GLU A 100 -10.33 16.74 14.48
CA GLU A 100 -9.76 16.64 15.85
C GLU A 100 -9.49 15.19 16.30
N LEU A 101 -9.22 14.30 15.31
CA LEU A 101 -8.94 12.90 15.53
C LEU A 101 -7.43 12.60 15.55
N LEU A 102 -6.63 13.39 14.82
CA LEU A 102 -5.19 13.17 14.70
C LEU A 102 -4.49 13.31 16.05
N SER A 103 -3.68 12.33 16.39
CA SER A 103 -2.78 12.34 17.55
C SER A 103 -1.38 11.83 17.14
N GLY A 104 -0.41 11.90 18.05
CA GLY A 104 0.99 11.59 17.77
C GLY A 104 1.79 12.83 17.39
N ASP A 105 2.50 12.81 16.27
CA ASP A 105 3.31 13.94 15.83
C ASP A 105 2.46 15.07 15.24
N PRO A 106 2.95 16.33 15.29
CA PRO A 106 2.24 17.46 14.67
C PRO A 106 2.01 17.26 13.17
N LEU A 107 0.81 17.62 12.68
CA LEU A 107 0.44 17.50 11.28
C LEU A 107 1.50 18.03 10.28
N PRO A 108 2.10 19.23 10.47
CA PRO A 108 3.12 19.71 9.55
C PRO A 108 4.36 18.80 9.45
N HIS A 109 4.72 18.12 10.54
CA HIS A 109 5.86 17.18 10.56
C HIS A 109 5.53 15.90 9.79
N LEU A 110 4.29 15.39 9.92
CA LEU A 110 3.84 14.21 9.19
C LEU A 110 3.72 14.49 7.69
N GLN A 111 3.16 15.64 7.31
CA GLN A 111 3.06 16.06 5.91
C GLN A 111 4.44 16.30 5.27
N ALA A 112 5.37 16.90 6.02
CA ALA A 112 6.74 17.05 5.57
C ALA A 112 7.42 15.69 5.37
N ALA A 113 7.23 14.74 6.29
CA ALA A 113 7.76 13.38 6.16
C ALA A 113 7.26 12.69 4.89
N ALA A 114 5.94 12.72 4.62
CA ALA A 114 5.40 12.14 3.39
C ALA A 114 6.00 12.77 2.12
N THR A 115 6.19 14.09 2.12
CA THR A 115 6.78 14.81 0.99
C THR A 115 8.27 14.48 0.81
N GLU A 116 9.03 14.43 1.90
CA GLU A 116 10.46 14.12 1.90
C GLU A 116 10.73 12.69 1.41
N LEU A 117 9.88 11.73 1.78
CA LEU A 117 10.02 10.32 1.44
C LEU A 117 9.46 9.96 0.05
N ALA A 118 8.77 10.87 -0.63
CA ALA A 118 8.17 10.58 -1.93
C ALA A 118 9.16 10.07 -2.99
N PRO A 119 10.37 10.63 -3.15
CA PRO A 119 11.35 10.09 -4.09
C PRO A 119 11.82 8.68 -3.71
N GLU A 120 12.04 8.42 -2.42
CA GLU A 120 12.48 7.11 -1.92
C GLU A 120 11.37 6.05 -2.09
N LEU A 121 10.10 6.44 -1.96
CA LEU A 121 8.96 5.58 -2.27
C LEU A 121 8.98 5.15 -3.74
N VAL A 122 9.19 6.09 -4.67
CA VAL A 122 9.29 5.78 -6.11
C VAL A 122 10.41 4.78 -6.36
N ASP A 123 11.60 5.02 -5.81
CA ASP A 123 12.74 4.12 -5.93
C ASP A 123 12.42 2.73 -5.35
N ALA A 124 11.82 2.68 -4.15
CA ALA A 124 11.46 1.43 -3.49
C ALA A 124 10.38 0.63 -4.22
N MET A 125 9.39 1.30 -4.82
CA MET A 125 8.30 0.67 -5.60
C MET A 125 8.79 0.13 -6.94
N THR A 126 9.83 0.73 -7.51
CA THR A 126 10.42 0.30 -8.79
C THR A 126 11.56 -0.69 -8.62
N ASP A 127 12.06 -0.91 -7.40
CA ASP A 127 13.10 -1.91 -7.12
C ASP A 127 12.52 -3.33 -7.17
N PRO A 128 12.96 -4.19 -8.10
CA PRO A 128 12.49 -5.57 -8.20
C PRO A 128 12.68 -6.39 -6.92
N ALA A 129 13.67 -6.04 -6.09
CA ALA A 129 13.93 -6.75 -4.81
C ALA A 129 12.84 -6.51 -3.77
N ASN A 130 12.09 -5.40 -3.87
CA ASN A 130 11.00 -5.05 -2.97
C ASN A 130 9.62 -5.51 -3.45
N GLN A 131 9.52 -5.91 -4.72
CA GLN A 131 8.26 -6.36 -5.29
C GLN A 131 7.83 -7.69 -4.67
N SER A 132 6.55 -7.81 -4.33
CA SER A 132 5.99 -9.10 -3.93
C SER A 132 6.06 -10.08 -5.10
N MET A 133 6.12 -11.39 -4.81
CA MET A 133 6.05 -12.42 -5.84
C MET A 133 4.80 -12.23 -6.75
N ALA A 134 3.70 -11.77 -6.18
CA ALA A 134 2.48 -11.48 -6.93
C ALA A 134 2.64 -10.28 -7.88
N SER A 135 3.33 -9.21 -7.45
CA SER A 135 3.64 -8.05 -8.31
C SER A 135 4.57 -8.45 -9.46
N GLY A 136 5.62 -9.24 -9.17
CA GLY A 136 6.51 -9.77 -10.21
C GLY A 136 5.78 -10.61 -11.25
N LEU A 137 4.79 -11.42 -10.84
CA LEU A 137 3.94 -12.17 -11.77
C LEU A 137 3.06 -11.26 -12.63
N VAL A 138 2.46 -10.22 -12.05
CA VAL A 138 1.63 -9.25 -12.79
C VAL A 138 2.47 -8.49 -13.83
N ASP A 139 3.66 -8.06 -13.46
CA ASP A 139 4.56 -7.36 -14.38
C ASP A 139 5.04 -8.28 -15.51
N GLN A 140 5.31 -9.54 -15.21
CA GLN A 140 5.64 -10.53 -16.23
C GLN A 140 4.47 -10.81 -17.17
N MET A 141 3.24 -10.92 -16.66
CA MET A 141 2.04 -11.03 -17.49
C MET A 141 1.90 -9.85 -18.45
N ARG A 142 2.11 -8.61 -17.96
CA ARG A 142 2.08 -7.40 -18.80
C ARG A 142 3.18 -7.42 -19.86
N ALA A 143 4.40 -7.80 -19.49
CA ALA A 143 5.53 -7.89 -20.42
C ALA A 143 5.30 -8.94 -21.53
N GLU A 144 4.59 -10.03 -21.22
CA GLU A 144 4.19 -11.07 -22.18
C GLU A 144 2.89 -10.73 -22.92
N GLY A 145 2.28 -9.55 -22.68
CA GLY A 145 1.12 -9.03 -23.41
C GLY A 145 -0.21 -9.66 -22.99
N VAL A 146 -0.29 -10.17 -21.75
CA VAL A 146 -1.52 -10.75 -21.20
C VAL A 146 -2.52 -9.63 -20.90
N GLU A 147 -3.76 -9.80 -21.33
CA GLU A 147 -4.86 -8.89 -20.98
C GLU A 147 -5.34 -9.19 -19.57
N LEU A 148 -4.89 -8.40 -18.58
CA LEU A 148 -5.18 -8.63 -17.16
C LEU A 148 -6.67 -8.53 -16.80
N THR A 149 -7.48 -7.90 -17.64
CA THR A 149 -8.94 -7.81 -17.48
C THR A 149 -9.67 -9.03 -18.05
N ASP A 150 -8.99 -9.89 -18.83
CA ASP A 150 -9.52 -11.15 -19.35
C ASP A 150 -9.08 -12.32 -18.46
N GLU A 151 -10.02 -12.81 -17.63
CA GLU A 151 -9.80 -13.93 -16.72
C GLU A 151 -9.28 -15.20 -17.44
N ALA A 152 -9.72 -15.45 -18.68
CA ALA A 152 -9.29 -16.60 -19.47
C ALA A 152 -7.84 -16.45 -19.96
N ASP A 153 -7.40 -15.24 -20.28
CA ASP A 153 -6.02 -14.93 -20.64
C ASP A 153 -5.08 -15.08 -19.43
N VAL A 154 -5.47 -14.53 -18.30
CA VAL A 154 -4.75 -14.65 -17.03
C VAL A 154 -4.61 -16.12 -16.62
N GLN A 155 -5.71 -16.88 -16.64
CA GLN A 155 -5.69 -18.30 -16.27
C GLN A 155 -4.79 -19.12 -17.19
N ARG A 156 -4.84 -18.87 -18.50
CA ARG A 156 -4.00 -19.54 -19.49
C ARG A 156 -2.51 -19.28 -19.24
N TRP A 157 -2.18 -18.03 -18.94
CA TRP A 157 -0.82 -17.66 -18.61
C TRP A 157 -0.33 -18.34 -17.29
N ILE A 158 -1.17 -18.40 -16.28
CA ILE A 158 -0.87 -19.09 -15.01
C ILE A 158 -0.60 -20.57 -15.25
N ASP A 159 -1.40 -21.22 -16.06
CA ASP A 159 -1.24 -22.64 -16.40
C ASP A 159 0.08 -22.87 -17.15
N ASP A 160 0.41 -22.03 -18.13
CA ASP A 160 1.67 -22.07 -18.89
C ASP A 160 2.88 -21.78 -17.98
N PHE A 161 2.78 -20.78 -17.08
CA PHE A 161 3.82 -20.46 -16.12
C PHE A 161 4.09 -21.62 -15.15
N ASN A 162 3.04 -22.25 -14.63
CA ASN A 162 3.18 -23.40 -13.74
C ASN A 162 3.74 -24.66 -14.45
N ALA A 163 3.61 -24.74 -15.76
CA ALA A 163 4.18 -25.83 -16.57
C ALA A 163 5.68 -25.64 -16.89
N ARG A 164 6.23 -24.41 -16.70
CA ARG A 164 7.67 -24.12 -16.92
C ARG A 164 8.52 -24.84 -15.88
N PRO A 165 9.79 -25.23 -16.22
CA PRO A 165 10.75 -25.75 -15.26
C PRO A 165 10.98 -24.78 -14.07
N PHE A 166 11.33 -25.34 -12.92
CA PHE A 166 11.54 -24.52 -11.70
C PHE A 166 12.61 -23.43 -11.92
N GLU A 167 13.70 -23.76 -12.61
CA GLU A 167 14.79 -22.82 -12.90
C GLU A 167 14.30 -21.60 -13.73
N GLU A 168 13.46 -21.82 -14.73
CA GLU A 168 12.91 -20.72 -15.53
C GLU A 168 11.95 -19.86 -14.73
N ARG A 169 11.14 -20.46 -13.84
CA ARG A 169 10.23 -19.73 -12.99
C ARG A 169 10.98 -18.89 -11.94
N ASP A 170 12.08 -19.44 -11.40
CA ASP A 170 12.90 -18.75 -10.42
C ASP A 170 13.64 -17.54 -11.07
N GLU A 171 14.17 -17.71 -12.30
CA GLU A 171 14.74 -16.59 -13.06
C GLU A 171 13.72 -15.47 -13.34
N LEU A 172 12.51 -15.83 -13.73
CA LEU A 172 11.43 -14.86 -14.02
C LEU A 172 10.93 -14.11 -12.77
N LEU A 173 11.06 -14.71 -11.59
CA LEU A 173 10.66 -14.13 -10.31
C LEU A 173 11.81 -13.41 -9.57
N GLY A 174 12.96 -13.20 -10.21
CA GLY A 174 14.08 -12.43 -9.67
C GLY A 174 15.28 -13.23 -9.19
N GLY A 175 15.29 -14.57 -9.39
CA GLY A 175 16.48 -15.41 -9.16
C GLY A 175 16.87 -15.64 -7.69
N PRO A 176 18.00 -16.31 -7.44
CA PRO A 176 18.32 -17.00 -6.18
C PRO A 176 18.71 -16.13 -4.97
N ASP A 177 18.55 -14.83 -5.01
CA ASP A 177 18.98 -13.94 -3.91
C ASP A 177 17.90 -13.74 -2.81
N THR A 178 16.72 -14.35 -2.98
CA THR A 178 15.62 -14.30 -1.98
C THR A 178 15.66 -15.44 -0.96
N ARG A 179 16.76 -16.20 -0.86
CA ARG A 179 16.87 -17.20 0.20
C ARG A 179 17.13 -16.48 1.53
N PRO A 180 16.21 -16.57 2.52
CA PRO A 180 16.49 -16.02 3.84
C PRO A 180 17.81 -16.64 4.37
N PRO A 181 18.66 -15.85 5.06
CA PRO A 181 19.89 -16.37 5.64
C PRO A 181 19.54 -17.55 6.55
N ALA A 182 20.24 -18.65 6.38
CA ALA A 182 20.08 -19.82 7.25
C ALA A 182 20.31 -19.36 8.70
N LEU A 183 19.27 -19.50 9.53
CA LEU A 183 19.39 -19.26 10.97
C LEU A 183 20.44 -20.19 11.55
N PRO A 184 21.29 -19.68 12.46
CA PRO A 184 22.37 -20.45 13.09
C PRO A 184 21.84 -21.54 14.00
#